data_4f30cb20a49bea21b495b81e58f5e402
#
_entry.id   4f30cb20a49bea21b495b81e58f5e402
#
_cell.length_a   1.000
_cell.length_b   1.000
_cell.length_c   1.000
_cell.angle_alpha   90.00
_cell.angle_beta   90.00
_cell.angle_gamma   90.00
#
_symmetry.space_group_name_H-M   'P 1'
#
loop_
_entity.id
_entity.type
_entity.pdbx_description
1 polymer ?
#
loop_
_entity_poly.entity_id
_entity_poly.type
_entity_poly.pdbx_seq_one_letter_code
_entity_poly.pdbx_strand_id
1 'polypeptide(L)'
;DAVSGFHFEPIEINGKTIRVGTGIHDSSASLVPYLLNEREPFLLVSTGTWCISMNPFNHDPLTDEELKKDCLHYLNVYGKPVKSSRFFLGHLHDVHVSRLAEFFGVDYKSYRSVSFDRDVFEKCLAQKVFFKEGIPDGYIDKSVDLSAWDGFAPAYCQFITDLTRECSKSIDLVLNEGNERKKLIVTGGFSRNQKFM
;
A
#
# COMPACT_ATOMS: atom_id res chain seq x y z
N ASP A 1 5.86 -12.43 26.05
CA ASP A 1 6.01 -10.96 25.99
C ASP A 1 6.80 -10.59 24.75
N ALA A 2 6.47 -9.43 24.14
CA ALA A 2 7.22 -8.92 23.00
C ALA A 2 8.58 -8.40 23.46
N VAL A 3 9.64 -8.78 22.76
CA VAL A 3 11.02 -8.33 23.05
C VAL A 3 11.50 -7.43 21.91
N SER A 4 12.40 -6.50 22.24
CA SER A 4 13.02 -5.62 21.25
C SER A 4 13.85 -6.42 20.25
N GLY A 5 13.82 -6.04 18.97
CA GLY A 5 14.70 -6.60 17.94
C GLY A 5 16.20 -6.34 18.17
N PHE A 6 16.53 -5.48 19.13
CA PHE A 6 17.91 -5.26 19.60
C PHE A 6 18.32 -6.17 20.77
N HIS A 7 17.44 -7.05 21.24
CA HIS A 7 17.78 -8.06 22.22
C HIS A 7 18.58 -9.20 21.56
N PHE A 8 19.67 -9.59 22.18
CA PHE A 8 20.56 -10.65 21.68
C PHE A 8 20.92 -11.62 22.80
N GLU A 9 20.87 -12.90 22.49
CA GLU A 9 21.40 -13.98 23.33
C GLU A 9 22.68 -14.55 22.71
N PRO A 10 23.78 -14.67 23.47
CA PRO A 10 24.97 -15.35 22.98
C PRO A 10 24.74 -16.85 23.02
N ILE A 11 25.05 -17.52 21.93
CA ILE A 11 25.06 -19.00 21.86
C ILE A 11 26.41 -19.51 21.34
N GLU A 12 26.82 -20.65 21.82
CA GLU A 12 28.04 -21.33 21.35
C GLU A 12 27.69 -22.32 20.24
N ILE A 13 28.29 -22.12 19.03
CA ILE A 13 28.18 -23.04 17.91
C ILE A 13 29.56 -23.37 17.39
N ASN A 14 29.96 -24.64 17.44
CA ASN A 14 31.25 -25.12 16.97
C ASN A 14 32.43 -24.32 17.57
N GLY A 15 32.39 -24.04 18.87
CA GLY A 15 33.43 -23.30 19.58
C GLY A 15 33.51 -21.81 19.26
N LYS A 16 32.47 -21.24 18.62
CA LYS A 16 32.36 -19.81 18.35
C LYS A 16 31.13 -19.25 19.03
N THR A 17 31.28 -18.15 19.73
CA THR A 17 30.15 -17.38 20.29
C THR A 17 29.48 -16.60 19.18
N ILE A 18 28.17 -16.84 18.96
CA ILE A 18 27.33 -16.14 17.99
C ILE A 18 26.25 -15.39 18.75
N ARG A 19 26.04 -14.12 18.41
CA ARG A 19 24.94 -13.33 18.94
C ARG A 19 23.70 -13.62 18.12
N VAL A 20 22.66 -14.17 18.75
CA VAL A 20 21.37 -14.47 18.10
C VAL A 20 20.35 -13.48 18.58
N GLY A 21 19.75 -12.75 17.63
CA GLY A 21 18.68 -11.79 17.89
C GLY A 21 17.30 -12.38 17.61
N THR A 22 16.26 -11.67 18.02
CA THR A 22 14.89 -11.98 17.67
C THR A 22 14.66 -11.71 16.19
N GLY A 23 13.86 -12.57 15.54
CA GLY A 23 13.37 -12.31 14.18
C GLY A 23 12.40 -11.12 14.15
N ILE A 24 12.33 -10.45 13.01
CA ILE A 24 11.39 -9.36 12.76
C ILE A 24 10.69 -9.61 11.44
N HIS A 25 9.38 -9.28 11.37
CA HIS A 25 8.62 -9.35 10.13
C HIS A 25 9.19 -8.35 9.11
N ASP A 26 9.24 -8.71 7.82
CA ASP A 26 9.82 -7.87 6.76
C ASP A 26 9.18 -6.48 6.65
N SER A 27 7.85 -6.38 6.77
CA SER A 27 7.13 -5.09 6.82
C SER A 27 7.57 -4.25 8.02
N SER A 28 7.79 -4.87 9.19
CA SER A 28 8.31 -4.17 10.37
C SER A 28 9.78 -3.76 10.19
N ALA A 29 10.58 -4.58 9.50
CA ALA A 29 11.96 -4.26 9.17
C ALA A 29 12.04 -3.04 8.23
N SER A 30 11.09 -2.89 7.30
CA SER A 30 11.02 -1.74 6.39
C SER A 30 10.82 -0.40 7.10
N LEU A 31 10.28 -0.39 8.32
CA LEU A 31 10.13 0.81 9.16
C LEU A 31 11.45 1.30 9.77
N VAL A 32 12.44 0.41 9.96
CA VAL A 32 13.65 0.72 10.75
C VAL A 32 14.39 1.96 10.25
N PRO A 33 14.67 2.14 8.93
CA PRO A 33 15.35 3.32 8.44
C PRO A 33 14.62 4.63 8.78
N TYR A 34 13.30 4.61 8.73
CA TYR A 34 12.46 5.78 9.00
C TYR A 34 12.36 6.07 10.50
N LEU A 35 12.18 5.04 11.33
CA LEU A 35 12.17 5.20 12.79
C LEU A 35 13.50 5.76 13.34
N LEU A 36 14.62 5.53 12.65
CA LEU A 36 15.94 6.02 13.06
C LEU A 36 16.26 7.43 12.54
N ASN A 37 15.70 7.82 11.38
CA ASN A 37 16.11 9.06 10.70
C ASN A 37 15.03 10.16 10.71
N GLU A 38 13.74 9.79 10.78
CA GLU A 38 12.67 10.78 10.79
C GLU A 38 12.46 11.35 12.19
N ARG A 39 12.40 12.69 12.27
CA ARG A 39 12.18 13.44 13.52
C ARG A 39 10.72 13.75 13.79
N GLU A 40 9.91 13.76 12.73
CA GLU A 40 8.48 14.05 12.80
C GLU A 40 7.65 12.80 12.62
N PRO A 41 6.43 12.74 13.17
CA PRO A 41 5.51 11.64 12.92
C PRO A 41 5.25 11.44 11.43
N PHE A 42 5.25 10.19 10.99
CA PHE A 42 5.05 9.81 9.59
C PHE A 42 4.11 8.61 9.46
N LEU A 43 3.57 8.45 8.26
CA LEU A 43 2.96 7.23 7.77
C LEU A 43 3.88 6.62 6.73
N LEU A 44 4.13 5.33 6.79
CA LEU A 44 4.86 4.60 5.76
C LEU A 44 3.88 3.76 4.95
N VAL A 45 3.85 3.99 3.63
CA VAL A 45 3.06 3.20 2.66
C VAL A 45 4.05 2.45 1.77
N SER A 46 4.18 1.16 2.05
CA SER A 46 5.05 0.26 1.29
C SER A 46 4.26 -0.42 0.18
N THR A 47 4.55 -0.08 -1.07
CA THR A 47 3.80 -0.52 -2.24
C THR A 47 4.53 -1.64 -3.00
N GLY A 48 3.83 -2.72 -3.22
CA GLY A 48 4.27 -3.90 -3.96
C GLY A 48 3.06 -4.68 -4.44
N THR A 49 3.11 -6.00 -4.43
CA THR A 49 1.93 -6.87 -4.63
C THR A 49 0.86 -6.53 -3.61
N TRP A 50 1.27 -6.36 -2.36
CA TRP A 50 0.48 -5.74 -1.29
C TRP A 50 0.93 -4.30 -1.08
N CYS A 51 -0.02 -3.43 -0.78
CA CYS A 51 0.22 -2.13 -0.19
C CYS A 51 0.04 -2.28 1.32
N ILE A 52 1.10 -2.03 2.09
CA ILE A 52 1.07 -2.06 3.54
C ILE A 52 1.20 -0.62 4.04
N SER A 53 0.13 -0.12 4.64
CA SER A 53 0.13 1.19 5.29
C SER A 53 0.43 1.01 6.77
N MET A 54 1.38 1.74 7.31
CA MET A 54 1.88 1.58 8.67
C MET A 54 1.95 2.92 9.40
N ASN A 55 1.34 2.96 10.58
CA ASN A 55 1.40 4.09 11.49
C ASN A 55 2.06 3.68 12.82
N PRO A 56 3.38 3.89 13.00
CA PRO A 56 4.07 3.52 14.23
C PRO A 56 3.74 4.43 15.43
N PHE A 57 2.90 5.43 15.24
CA PHE A 57 2.46 6.39 16.28
C PHE A 57 0.97 6.22 16.63
N ASN A 58 0.27 5.28 16.00
CA ASN A 58 -1.09 4.91 16.37
C ASN A 58 -1.04 3.58 17.14
N HIS A 59 -1.43 3.64 18.40
CA HIS A 59 -1.45 2.50 19.32
C HIS A 59 -2.89 2.18 19.79
N ASP A 60 -3.91 2.79 19.14
CA ASP A 60 -5.30 2.56 19.47
C ASP A 60 -5.66 1.08 19.27
N PRO A 61 -6.43 0.49 20.17
CA PRO A 61 -6.89 -0.88 20.00
C PRO A 61 -7.60 -1.08 18.68
N LEU A 62 -7.44 -2.26 18.10
CA LEU A 62 -8.17 -2.64 16.90
C LEU A 62 -9.63 -2.90 17.23
N THR A 63 -10.51 -2.41 16.38
CA THR A 63 -11.93 -2.73 16.40
C THR A 63 -12.24 -3.93 15.49
N ASP A 64 -13.38 -4.60 15.72
CA ASP A 64 -13.84 -5.69 14.85
C ASP A 64 -14.06 -5.23 13.40
N GLU A 65 -14.46 -3.99 13.19
CA GLU A 65 -14.62 -3.38 11.86
C GLU A 65 -13.29 -3.19 11.14
N GLU A 66 -12.25 -2.77 11.86
CA GLU A 66 -10.91 -2.63 11.32
C GLU A 66 -10.29 -3.99 10.98
N LEU A 67 -10.49 -4.99 11.85
CA LEU A 67 -10.04 -6.36 11.58
C LEU A 67 -10.69 -6.94 10.32
N LYS A 68 -11.98 -6.73 10.11
CA LYS A 68 -12.69 -7.14 8.88
C LYS A 68 -12.16 -6.45 7.63
N LYS A 69 -11.55 -5.28 7.78
CA LYS A 69 -10.94 -4.49 6.68
C LYS A 69 -9.42 -4.70 6.56
N ASP A 70 -8.92 -5.79 7.12
CA ASP A 70 -7.50 -6.17 7.04
C ASP A 70 -6.54 -5.18 7.74
N CYS A 71 -7.04 -4.53 8.82
CA CYS A 71 -6.21 -3.72 9.71
C CYS A 71 -5.70 -4.58 10.86
N LEU A 72 -4.40 -4.51 11.13
CA LEU A 72 -3.67 -5.36 12.07
C LEU A 72 -2.68 -4.53 12.91
N HIS A 73 -2.18 -5.12 13.99
CA HIS A 73 -0.98 -4.62 14.67
C HIS A 73 0.23 -5.48 14.31
N TYR A 74 1.28 -4.84 13.79
CA TYR A 74 2.63 -5.39 13.75
C TYR A 74 3.43 -4.90 14.96
N LEU A 75 4.54 -5.55 15.26
CA LEU A 75 5.51 -5.05 16.24
C LEU A 75 6.69 -4.40 15.51
N ASN A 76 7.07 -3.20 15.93
CA ASN A 76 8.29 -2.57 15.42
C ASN A 76 9.54 -3.16 16.10
N VAL A 77 10.72 -2.71 15.69
CA VAL A 77 12.03 -3.17 16.21
C VAL A 77 12.18 -2.92 17.72
N TYR A 78 11.39 -2.04 18.31
CA TYR A 78 11.39 -1.77 19.76
C TYR A 78 10.36 -2.62 20.53
N GLY A 79 9.67 -3.55 19.86
CA GLY A 79 8.59 -4.35 20.46
C GLY A 79 7.29 -3.58 20.70
N LYS A 80 7.12 -2.40 20.08
CA LYS A 80 5.91 -1.58 20.20
C LYS A 80 4.94 -1.88 19.06
N PRO A 81 3.62 -1.80 19.32
CA PRO A 81 2.61 -2.02 18.28
C PRO A 81 2.68 -0.92 17.22
N VAL A 82 2.43 -1.32 15.98
CA VAL A 82 2.29 -0.45 14.80
C VAL A 82 0.95 -0.77 14.17
N LYS A 83 0.04 0.18 14.14
CA LYS A 83 -1.23 -0.01 13.44
C LYS A 83 -0.99 -0.06 11.94
N SER A 84 -1.47 -1.10 11.29
CA SER A 84 -1.15 -1.40 9.90
C SER A 84 -2.38 -1.91 9.17
N SER A 85 -2.54 -1.53 7.92
CA SER A 85 -3.56 -2.05 7.02
C SER A 85 -2.96 -2.61 5.75
N ARG A 86 -3.66 -3.55 5.13
CA ARG A 86 -3.23 -4.21 3.90
C ARG A 86 -4.24 -3.97 2.78
N PHE A 87 -3.73 -3.73 1.59
CA PHE A 87 -4.52 -3.59 0.38
C PHE A 87 -3.83 -4.30 -0.79
N PHE A 88 -4.55 -5.10 -1.57
CA PHE A 88 -3.97 -5.95 -2.61
C PHE A 88 -3.69 -5.17 -3.90
N LEU A 89 -3.00 -4.04 -3.76
CA LEU A 89 -2.77 -3.00 -4.77
C LEU A 89 -2.17 -3.56 -6.06
N GLY A 90 -1.04 -4.26 -5.96
CA GLY A 90 -0.30 -4.73 -7.14
C GLY A 90 -1.09 -5.78 -7.91
N HIS A 91 -1.77 -6.69 -7.24
CA HIS A 91 -2.59 -7.68 -7.89
C HIS A 91 -3.78 -7.06 -8.63
N LEU A 92 -4.51 -6.15 -7.95
CA LEU A 92 -5.60 -5.39 -8.59
C LEU A 92 -5.12 -4.62 -9.82
N HIS A 93 -3.95 -3.99 -9.71
CA HIS A 93 -3.32 -3.31 -10.84
C HIS A 93 -3.03 -4.29 -11.98
N ASP A 94 -2.40 -5.41 -11.70
CA ASP A 94 -1.95 -6.37 -12.72
C ASP A 94 -3.12 -6.97 -13.49
N VAL A 95 -4.17 -7.40 -12.78
CA VAL A 95 -5.34 -8.03 -13.43
C VAL A 95 -6.12 -7.04 -14.29
N HIS A 96 -6.26 -5.78 -13.85
CA HIS A 96 -6.99 -4.78 -14.64
C HIS A 96 -6.15 -4.23 -15.80
N VAL A 97 -4.85 -4.02 -15.60
CA VAL A 97 -3.95 -3.60 -16.71
C VAL A 97 -3.89 -4.69 -17.78
N SER A 98 -3.85 -5.96 -17.41
CA SER A 98 -3.92 -7.06 -18.37
C SER A 98 -5.22 -7.04 -19.18
N ARG A 99 -6.37 -6.84 -18.51
CA ARG A 99 -7.67 -6.71 -19.16
C ARG A 99 -7.74 -5.49 -20.10
N LEU A 100 -7.23 -4.33 -19.65
CA LEU A 100 -7.17 -3.12 -20.48
C LEU A 100 -6.27 -3.32 -21.69
N ALA A 101 -5.08 -3.91 -21.50
CA ALA A 101 -4.12 -4.15 -22.57
C ALA A 101 -4.70 -5.11 -23.63
N GLU A 102 -5.35 -6.19 -23.20
CA GLU A 102 -6.04 -7.14 -24.08
C GLU A 102 -7.15 -6.45 -24.89
N PHE A 103 -8.01 -5.68 -24.23
CA PHE A 103 -9.14 -5.00 -24.88
C PHE A 103 -8.69 -3.98 -25.93
N PHE A 104 -7.66 -3.20 -25.63
CA PHE A 104 -7.15 -2.17 -26.56
C PHE A 104 -6.05 -2.67 -27.50
N GLY A 105 -5.67 -3.95 -27.45
CA GLY A 105 -4.68 -4.56 -28.32
C GLY A 105 -3.26 -3.97 -28.16
N VAL A 106 -2.87 -3.62 -26.91
CA VAL A 106 -1.56 -3.05 -26.60
C VAL A 106 -0.74 -3.96 -25.69
N ASP A 107 0.58 -3.73 -25.61
CA ASP A 107 1.45 -4.46 -24.68
C ASP A 107 1.07 -4.14 -23.23
N TYR A 108 1.17 -5.15 -22.35
CA TYR A 108 0.89 -5.00 -20.92
C TYR A 108 1.67 -3.83 -20.28
N LYS A 109 2.92 -3.60 -20.69
CA LYS A 109 3.78 -2.54 -20.12
C LYS A 109 3.44 -1.14 -20.64
N SER A 110 2.48 -0.99 -21.56
CA SER A 110 2.06 0.31 -22.11
C SER A 110 1.64 1.31 -21.03
N TYR A 111 1.18 0.84 -19.86
CA TYR A 111 0.88 1.72 -18.74
C TYR A 111 2.06 2.59 -18.27
N ARG A 112 3.30 2.14 -18.49
CA ARG A 112 4.52 2.85 -18.10
C ARG A 112 4.78 4.09 -18.96
N SER A 113 4.32 4.08 -20.20
CA SER A 113 4.48 5.20 -21.14
C SER A 113 3.34 6.22 -21.10
N VAL A 114 2.25 5.93 -20.34
CA VAL A 114 1.17 6.90 -20.14
C VAL A 114 1.71 8.03 -19.29
N SER A 115 1.79 9.26 -19.81
CA SER A 115 2.21 10.45 -19.06
C SER A 115 1.11 10.92 -18.09
N PHE A 116 1.50 11.63 -17.04
CA PHE A 116 0.55 12.33 -16.17
C PHE A 116 0.07 13.59 -16.90
N ASP A 117 -1.25 13.77 -16.94
CA ASP A 117 -1.92 14.97 -17.45
C ASP A 117 -2.92 15.43 -16.40
N ARG A 118 -2.80 16.68 -15.96
CA ARG A 118 -3.60 17.22 -14.87
C ARG A 118 -5.07 17.34 -15.24
N ASP A 119 -5.38 17.77 -16.48
CA ASP A 119 -6.77 17.98 -16.92
C ASP A 119 -7.49 16.63 -17.05
N VAL A 120 -6.77 15.61 -17.52
CA VAL A 120 -7.28 14.23 -17.57
C VAL A 120 -7.50 13.69 -16.17
N PHE A 121 -6.56 13.92 -15.26
CA PHE A 121 -6.66 13.49 -13.86
C PHE A 121 -7.86 14.13 -13.15
N GLU A 122 -8.06 15.44 -13.31
CA GLU A 122 -9.21 16.15 -12.72
C GLU A 122 -10.55 15.59 -13.24
N LYS A 123 -10.63 15.25 -14.54
CA LYS A 123 -11.81 14.56 -15.10
C LYS A 123 -12.02 13.18 -14.47
N CYS A 124 -10.94 12.41 -14.27
CA CYS A 124 -11.01 11.11 -13.60
C CYS A 124 -11.44 11.24 -12.13
N LEU A 125 -11.02 12.32 -11.46
CA LEU A 125 -11.47 12.62 -10.10
C LEU A 125 -12.96 13.00 -10.01
N ALA A 126 -13.53 13.58 -11.05
CA ALA A 126 -14.92 14.02 -11.04
C ALA A 126 -15.92 12.86 -10.93
N GLN A 127 -15.55 11.66 -11.35
CA GLN A 127 -16.40 10.48 -11.29
C GLN A 127 -15.61 9.22 -10.90
N LYS A 128 -16.28 8.29 -10.25
CA LYS A 128 -15.76 6.94 -9.99
C LYS A 128 -16.39 5.99 -11.02
N VAL A 129 -15.58 5.23 -11.73
CA VAL A 129 -16.03 4.27 -12.75
C VAL A 129 -15.70 2.85 -12.36
N PHE A 130 -14.44 2.58 -11.97
CA PHE A 130 -14.03 1.28 -11.43
C PHE A 130 -14.40 1.17 -9.96
N PHE A 131 -14.73 -0.03 -9.54
CA PHE A 131 -15.01 -0.36 -8.13
C PHE A 131 -16.15 0.46 -7.50
N LYS A 132 -17.20 0.79 -8.26
CA LYS A 132 -18.35 1.54 -7.75
C LYS A 132 -18.98 0.88 -6.53
N GLU A 133 -19.14 -0.44 -6.60
CA GLU A 133 -19.68 -1.28 -5.52
C GLU A 133 -18.59 -1.89 -4.61
N GLY A 134 -17.38 -1.37 -4.67
CA GLY A 134 -16.22 -1.92 -3.96
C GLY A 134 -15.39 -2.89 -4.80
N ILE A 135 -14.41 -3.54 -4.16
CA ILE A 135 -13.58 -4.55 -4.83
C ILE A 135 -14.41 -5.82 -4.99
N PRO A 136 -14.61 -6.30 -6.22
CA PRO A 136 -15.42 -7.49 -6.46
C PRO A 136 -14.70 -8.78 -6.07
N ASP A 137 -15.45 -9.85 -5.83
CA ASP A 137 -14.90 -11.19 -5.70
C ASP A 137 -14.13 -11.56 -6.98
N GLY A 138 -12.94 -12.12 -6.80
CA GLY A 138 -12.01 -12.42 -7.90
C GLY A 138 -11.26 -11.21 -8.45
N TYR A 139 -11.38 -10.05 -7.81
CA TYR A 139 -10.57 -8.84 -8.01
C TYR A 139 -10.73 -8.11 -9.35
N ILE A 140 -11.50 -8.63 -10.32
CA ILE A 140 -11.69 -8.00 -11.63
C ILE A 140 -13.08 -7.37 -11.69
N ASP A 141 -13.14 -6.06 -11.79
CA ASP A 141 -14.40 -5.34 -12.01
C ASP A 141 -14.86 -5.48 -13.46
N LYS A 142 -15.70 -6.48 -13.71
CA LYS A 142 -16.27 -6.78 -15.02
C LYS A 142 -17.45 -5.88 -15.38
N SER A 143 -17.98 -5.10 -14.45
CA SER A 143 -19.13 -4.21 -14.67
C SER A 143 -18.77 -3.00 -15.54
N VAL A 144 -17.47 -2.69 -15.65
CA VAL A 144 -16.98 -1.54 -16.42
C VAL A 144 -16.94 -1.85 -17.91
N ASP A 145 -17.68 -1.07 -18.68
CA ASP A 145 -17.64 -1.10 -20.15
C ASP A 145 -16.38 -0.36 -20.66
N LEU A 146 -15.42 -1.09 -21.18
CA LEU A 146 -14.16 -0.53 -21.66
C LEU A 146 -14.30 0.20 -23.00
N SER A 147 -15.39 -0.03 -23.76
CA SER A 147 -15.63 0.68 -25.02
C SER A 147 -16.01 2.16 -24.83
N ALA A 148 -16.24 2.59 -23.58
CA ALA A 148 -16.48 3.99 -23.25
C ALA A 148 -15.26 4.91 -23.42
N TRP A 149 -14.06 4.33 -23.64
CA TRP A 149 -12.83 5.09 -23.88
C TRP A 149 -12.29 4.88 -25.28
N ASP A 150 -11.77 5.96 -25.85
CA ASP A 150 -11.17 5.96 -27.20
C ASP A 150 -9.77 5.27 -27.25
N GLY A 151 -9.28 4.76 -26.12
CA GLY A 151 -7.98 4.07 -26.08
C GLY A 151 -7.50 3.72 -24.66
N PHE A 152 -6.38 3.01 -24.62
CA PHE A 152 -5.77 2.50 -23.38
C PHE A 152 -5.42 3.61 -22.39
N ALA A 153 -4.80 4.70 -22.83
CA ALA A 153 -4.27 5.73 -21.92
C ALA A 153 -5.36 6.41 -21.06
N PRO A 154 -6.48 6.90 -21.63
CA PRO A 154 -7.57 7.47 -20.82
C PRO A 154 -8.25 6.44 -19.93
N ALA A 155 -8.45 5.20 -20.41
CA ALA A 155 -9.00 4.11 -19.59
C ALA A 155 -8.08 3.77 -18.40
N TYR A 156 -6.77 3.69 -18.64
CA TYR A 156 -5.79 3.47 -17.58
C TYR A 156 -5.74 4.62 -16.58
N CYS A 157 -5.84 5.88 -17.03
CA CYS A 157 -5.89 7.03 -16.11
C CYS A 157 -7.11 6.96 -15.18
N GLN A 158 -8.30 6.61 -15.69
CA GLN A 158 -9.47 6.41 -14.84
C GLN A 158 -9.27 5.26 -13.87
N PHE A 159 -8.80 4.12 -14.37
CA PHE A 159 -8.56 2.94 -13.54
C PHE A 159 -7.59 3.23 -12.39
N ILE A 160 -6.40 3.80 -12.68
CA ILE A 160 -5.40 4.06 -11.62
C ILE A 160 -5.89 5.10 -10.61
N THR A 161 -6.68 6.09 -11.03
CA THR A 161 -7.31 7.06 -10.15
C THR A 161 -8.27 6.38 -9.17
N ASP A 162 -9.14 5.50 -9.68
CA ASP A 162 -10.11 4.78 -8.85
C ASP A 162 -9.43 3.74 -7.94
N LEU A 163 -8.39 3.07 -8.42
CA LEU A 163 -7.57 2.16 -7.61
C LEU A 163 -6.88 2.91 -6.46
N THR A 164 -6.37 4.12 -6.73
CA THR A 164 -5.75 4.97 -5.69
C THR A 164 -6.77 5.38 -4.64
N ARG A 165 -8.01 5.68 -5.03
CA ARG A 165 -9.11 5.95 -4.08
C ARG A 165 -9.40 4.74 -3.17
N GLU A 166 -9.41 3.53 -3.72
CA GLU A 166 -9.59 2.33 -2.89
C GLU A 166 -8.40 2.11 -1.95
N CYS A 167 -7.19 2.38 -2.44
CA CYS A 167 -5.97 2.30 -1.62
C CYS A 167 -6.01 3.34 -0.47
N SER A 168 -6.48 4.56 -0.72
CA SER A 168 -6.55 5.60 0.33
C SER A 168 -7.48 5.22 1.49
N LYS A 169 -8.56 4.49 1.22
CA LYS A 169 -9.42 3.96 2.30
C LYS A 169 -8.67 3.01 3.25
N SER A 170 -7.70 2.25 2.72
CA SER A 170 -6.83 1.41 3.56
C SER A 170 -5.85 2.25 4.38
N ILE A 171 -5.37 3.37 3.82
CA ILE A 171 -4.53 4.32 4.57
C ILE A 171 -5.31 4.96 5.70
N ASP A 172 -6.57 5.33 5.47
CA ASP A 172 -7.44 5.97 6.47
C ASP A 172 -7.63 5.09 7.72
N LEU A 173 -7.60 3.75 7.59
CA LEU A 173 -7.73 2.82 8.72
C LEU A 173 -6.58 2.92 9.74
N VAL A 174 -5.43 3.42 9.35
CA VAL A 174 -4.27 3.56 10.25
C VAL A 174 -4.11 4.98 10.82
N LEU A 175 -4.95 5.91 10.39
CA LEU A 175 -4.99 7.26 10.96
C LEU A 175 -5.60 7.22 12.35
N ASN A 176 -5.27 8.21 13.17
CA ASN A 176 -5.91 8.47 14.46
C ASN A 176 -6.30 9.95 14.54
N GLU A 177 -7.23 10.29 15.41
CA GLU A 177 -7.62 11.68 15.66
C GLU A 177 -6.41 12.54 16.02
N GLY A 178 -6.33 13.74 15.47
CA GLY A 178 -5.21 14.68 15.68
C GLY A 178 -4.00 14.47 14.77
N ASN A 179 -4.06 13.55 13.81
CA ASN A 179 -2.96 13.26 12.88
C ASN A 179 -3.03 13.99 11.53
N GLU A 180 -3.68 15.12 11.47
CA GLU A 180 -3.95 15.88 10.24
C GLU A 180 -2.70 16.35 9.46
N ARG A 181 -1.50 16.24 10.03
CA ARG A 181 -0.25 16.72 9.41
C ARG A 181 0.90 15.72 9.53
N LYS A 182 0.67 14.47 9.18
CA LYS A 182 1.76 13.50 9.12
C LYS A 182 2.44 13.54 7.77
N LYS A 183 3.75 13.37 7.80
CA LYS A 183 4.54 13.10 6.61
C LYS A 183 4.13 11.74 6.04
N LEU A 184 3.67 11.71 4.79
CA LEU A 184 3.41 10.46 4.08
C LEU A 184 4.66 10.06 3.31
N ILE A 185 5.18 8.88 3.60
CA ILE A 185 6.33 8.30 2.91
C ILE A 185 5.83 7.11 2.09
N VAL A 186 5.92 7.22 0.78
CA VAL A 186 5.53 6.15 -0.15
C VAL A 186 6.78 5.48 -0.72
N THR A 187 6.85 4.16 -0.61
CA THR A 187 7.97 3.34 -1.11
C THR A 187 7.48 2.24 -2.04
N GLY A 188 8.43 1.55 -2.69
CA GLY A 188 8.12 0.42 -3.57
C GLY A 188 7.77 0.81 -5.00
N GLY A 189 7.13 -0.10 -5.72
CA GLY A 189 6.93 0.02 -7.16
C GLY A 189 6.07 1.22 -7.58
N PHE A 190 5.01 1.48 -6.84
CA PHE A 190 4.06 2.55 -7.16
C PHE A 190 4.57 3.96 -6.83
N SER A 191 5.61 4.09 -5.99
CA SER A 191 6.23 5.41 -5.73
C SER A 191 6.82 6.05 -6.99
N ARG A 192 6.98 5.30 -8.09
CA ARG A 192 7.44 5.78 -9.39
C ARG A 192 6.30 6.08 -10.36
N ASN A 193 5.07 5.78 -9.99
CA ASN A 193 3.89 6.04 -10.82
C ASN A 193 3.31 7.41 -10.47
N GLN A 194 3.56 8.40 -11.31
CA GLN A 194 3.11 9.79 -11.10
C GLN A 194 1.59 9.96 -11.00
N LYS A 195 0.81 9.00 -11.49
CA LYS A 195 -0.66 9.02 -11.41
C LYS A 195 -1.18 8.43 -10.10
N PHE A 196 -0.37 7.60 -9.46
CA PHE A 196 -0.66 7.06 -8.12
C PHE A 196 -0.22 8.05 -7.03
N MET A 197 0.89 8.74 -7.23
CA MET A 197 1.44 9.74 -6.30
C MET A 197 0.70 11.07 -6.36
#